data_a80bb8098bf344784fdf0d62873e5fa8
#
_entry.id   a80bb8098bf344784fdf0d62873e5fa8
#
_cell.length_a   1.000
_cell.length_b   1.000
_cell.length_c   1.000
_cell.angle_alpha   90.00
_cell.angle_beta   90.00
_cell.angle_gamma   90.00
#
_symmetry.space_group_name_H-M   'P 1'
#
loop_
_entity.id
_entity.type
_entity.pdbx_description
1 polymer ?
#
loop_
_entity_poly.entity_id
_entity_poly.type
_entity_poly.pdbx_seq_one_letter_code
_entity_poly.pdbx_strand_id
1 'polypeptide(L)'
;MPGRIEDYALISDRLAAALVGRDGSIDWLCFPRFDSDAVFAALLGSRDNGHWTVAPRSGGTCTSRRYRGDTMVLETEWATDQGTVRVIDFMPERDEAPDVVRIVEGVDGAVDMRSELRLRFSYGDVVPWVRHLDGMLAAIAGPDAVWLASDVPHHGRDFASFADFTVEAGERRTFVLTWNPSFRHRPQPVDPLRALDETERFWSTWAAHCSYDGPYRDAVVRSLLTLKALTYAPTGGIVAAATTSLPEQLGGPRNWD
;
A
#
# COMPACT_ATOMS: atom_id res chain seq x y z
N MET A 1 -13.29 12.88 -3.37
CA MET A 1 -14.17 11.75 -3.78
C MET A 1 -13.25 10.63 -4.22
N PRO A 2 -13.60 9.35 -3.96
CA PRO A 2 -12.80 8.23 -4.42
C PRO A 2 -12.61 8.26 -5.93
N GLY A 3 -11.48 7.70 -6.40
CA GLY A 3 -11.19 7.52 -7.81
C GLY A 3 -12.15 6.51 -8.46
N ARG A 4 -12.05 6.35 -9.78
CA ARG A 4 -12.75 5.27 -10.48
C ARG A 4 -12.09 3.93 -10.19
N ILE A 5 -12.82 2.82 -10.30
CA ILE A 5 -12.28 1.47 -10.05
C ILE A 5 -11.05 1.18 -10.91
N GLU A 6 -11.08 1.59 -12.19
CA GLU A 6 -9.97 1.42 -13.13
C GLU A 6 -8.71 2.22 -12.77
N ASP A 7 -8.81 3.19 -11.86
CA ASP A 7 -7.67 3.97 -11.38
C ASP A 7 -6.95 3.31 -10.20
N TYR A 8 -7.48 2.23 -9.66
CA TYR A 8 -6.84 1.50 -8.56
C TYR A 8 -6.03 0.30 -9.04
N ALA A 9 -4.89 0.07 -8.40
CA ALA A 9 -4.10 -1.15 -8.52
C ALA A 9 -4.07 -1.87 -7.17
N LEU A 10 -4.08 -3.20 -7.21
CA LEU A 10 -4.03 -4.07 -6.05
C LEU A 10 -2.58 -4.42 -5.71
N ILE A 11 -2.18 -4.28 -4.46
CA ILE A 11 -0.98 -4.90 -3.88
C ILE A 11 -1.41 -5.78 -2.70
N SER A 12 -0.72 -6.89 -2.44
CA SER A 12 -1.16 -7.86 -1.42
C SER A 12 -0.01 -8.74 -0.94
N ASP A 13 -0.08 -9.12 0.35
CA ASP A 13 0.74 -10.17 0.97
C ASP A 13 -0.03 -11.51 1.09
N ARG A 14 -1.20 -11.64 0.44
CA ARG A 14 -2.11 -12.80 0.50
C ARG A 14 -2.81 -13.02 1.86
N LEU A 15 -2.68 -12.09 2.80
CA LEU A 15 -3.44 -12.05 4.05
C LEU A 15 -4.20 -10.73 4.17
N ALA A 16 -3.67 -9.69 3.57
CA ALA A 16 -4.25 -8.36 3.45
C ALA A 16 -3.99 -7.80 2.06
N ALA A 17 -4.69 -6.74 1.70
CA ALA A 17 -4.46 -6.04 0.43
C ALA A 17 -4.70 -4.55 0.57
N ALA A 18 -3.98 -3.79 -0.26
CA ALA A 18 -4.16 -2.36 -0.40
C ALA A 18 -4.55 -1.99 -1.83
N LEU A 19 -5.36 -0.93 -1.96
CA LEU A 19 -5.73 -0.34 -3.23
C LEU A 19 -5.01 1.00 -3.40
N VAL A 20 -4.13 1.05 -4.39
CA VAL A 20 -3.30 2.21 -4.71
C VAL A 20 -3.94 2.97 -5.87
N GLY A 21 -4.28 4.23 -5.69
CA GLY A 21 -4.82 5.12 -6.71
C GLY A 21 -3.75 5.62 -7.68
N ARG A 22 -4.17 6.07 -8.87
CA ARG A 22 -3.28 6.65 -9.89
C ARG A 22 -2.60 7.94 -9.42
N ASP A 23 -3.16 8.61 -8.42
CA ASP A 23 -2.63 9.81 -7.77
C ASP A 23 -1.59 9.51 -6.69
N GLY A 24 -1.19 8.23 -6.51
CA GLY A 24 -0.25 7.79 -5.50
C GLY A 24 -0.83 7.64 -4.10
N SER A 25 -2.16 7.71 -3.95
CA SER A 25 -2.85 7.50 -2.68
C SER A 25 -3.18 6.02 -2.47
N ILE A 26 -2.95 5.49 -1.27
CA ILE A 26 -3.56 4.24 -0.81
C ILE A 26 -4.86 4.63 -0.11
N ASP A 27 -5.99 4.28 -0.72
CA ASP A 27 -7.32 4.67 -0.28
C ASP A 27 -8.10 3.54 0.40
N TRP A 28 -7.55 2.33 0.38
CA TRP A 28 -8.08 1.16 1.06
C TRP A 28 -6.96 0.28 1.60
N LEU A 29 -7.05 -0.10 2.85
CA LEU A 29 -6.18 -1.08 3.50
C LEU A 29 -6.86 -1.62 4.76
N CYS A 30 -7.06 -2.93 4.83
CA CYS A 30 -7.43 -3.63 6.05
C CYS A 30 -6.20 -4.30 6.66
N PHE A 31 -5.97 -4.08 7.95
CA PHE A 31 -4.91 -4.73 8.71
C PHE A 31 -5.47 -5.39 9.98
N PRO A 32 -4.97 -6.55 10.39
CA PRO A 32 -3.90 -7.34 9.75
C PRO A 32 -4.36 -8.33 8.67
N ARG A 33 -5.67 -8.43 8.37
CA ARG A 33 -6.23 -9.41 7.43
C ARG A 33 -7.24 -8.75 6.50
N PHE A 34 -7.63 -9.48 5.43
CA PHE A 34 -8.66 -9.02 4.48
C PHE A 34 -9.98 -8.64 5.16
N ASP A 35 -10.38 -9.41 6.19
CA ASP A 35 -11.64 -9.25 6.91
C ASP A 35 -11.53 -8.37 8.18
N SER A 36 -10.36 -7.77 8.42
CA SER A 36 -10.18 -6.82 9.52
C SER A 36 -10.77 -5.45 9.17
N ASP A 37 -10.97 -4.63 10.20
CA ASP A 37 -11.35 -3.24 10.03
C ASP A 37 -10.29 -2.48 9.21
N ALA A 38 -10.77 -1.56 8.37
CA ALA A 38 -9.88 -0.76 7.54
C ALA A 38 -9.15 0.32 8.37
N VAL A 39 -7.87 0.50 8.07
CA VAL A 39 -7.03 1.61 8.55
C VAL A 39 -6.93 2.75 7.54
N PHE A 40 -7.23 2.46 6.27
CA PHE A 40 -7.49 3.42 5.21
C PHE A 40 -8.82 3.06 4.55
N ALA A 41 -9.74 4.00 4.50
CA ALA A 41 -11.09 3.80 3.98
C ALA A 41 -11.59 5.02 3.19
N ALA A 42 -10.69 5.77 2.52
CA ALA A 42 -11.07 6.91 1.68
C ALA A 42 -12.08 6.53 0.58
N LEU A 43 -12.10 5.25 0.15
CA LEU A 43 -13.11 4.71 -0.78
C LEU A 43 -14.54 4.88 -0.29
N LEU A 44 -14.79 4.92 1.03
CA LEU A 44 -16.14 4.99 1.59
C LEU A 44 -16.69 6.42 1.63
N GLY A 45 -15.86 7.44 1.42
CA GLY A 45 -16.33 8.82 1.53
C GLY A 45 -15.32 9.84 1.04
N SER A 46 -14.36 10.18 1.88
CA SER A 46 -13.35 11.18 1.58
C SER A 46 -11.99 10.78 2.16
N ARG A 47 -10.98 11.56 1.85
CA ARG A 47 -9.64 11.41 2.44
C ARG A 47 -9.64 11.47 3.97
N ASP A 48 -10.68 12.04 4.58
CA ASP A 48 -10.82 12.09 6.05
C ASP A 48 -11.11 10.70 6.66
N ASN A 49 -11.57 9.73 5.86
CA ASN A 49 -11.73 8.34 6.29
C ASN A 49 -10.41 7.54 6.32
N GLY A 50 -9.29 8.19 6.09
CA GLY A 50 -7.97 7.58 6.12
C GLY A 50 -7.42 7.25 4.73
N HIS A 51 -6.17 7.69 4.49
CA HIS A 51 -5.43 7.46 3.25
C HIS A 51 -3.93 7.67 3.48
N TRP A 52 -3.14 7.25 2.52
CA TRP A 52 -1.71 7.54 2.49
C TRP A 52 -1.24 7.89 1.08
N THR A 53 -1.01 9.17 0.84
CA THR A 53 -0.50 9.67 -0.44
C THR A 53 1.01 9.86 -0.39
N VAL A 54 1.71 9.39 -1.43
CA VAL A 54 3.12 9.73 -1.72
C VAL A 54 3.17 10.13 -3.20
N ALA A 55 3.39 11.42 -3.47
CA ALA A 55 3.32 11.98 -4.81
C ALA A 55 4.15 13.27 -4.93
N PRO A 56 4.45 13.75 -6.14
CA PRO A 56 5.05 15.06 -6.35
C PRO A 56 4.22 16.18 -5.72
N ARG A 57 4.88 17.05 -4.95
CA ARG A 57 4.23 18.10 -4.16
C ARG A 57 3.48 19.12 -5.01
N SER A 58 4.05 19.50 -6.15
CA SER A 58 3.46 20.48 -7.09
C SER A 58 2.56 19.82 -8.12
N GLY A 59 2.25 18.51 -7.97
CA GLY A 59 1.59 17.71 -8.98
C GLY A 59 2.55 17.24 -10.05
N GLY A 60 2.02 16.44 -10.99
CA GLY A 60 2.79 15.86 -12.09
C GLY A 60 1.88 15.05 -13.00
N THR A 61 2.38 14.66 -14.14
CA THR A 61 1.69 13.77 -15.08
C THR A 61 2.17 12.35 -14.85
N CYS A 62 1.25 11.43 -14.55
CA CYS A 62 1.55 10.01 -14.51
C CYS A 62 1.89 9.52 -15.93
N THR A 63 3.15 9.28 -16.20
CA THR A 63 3.67 8.87 -17.50
C THR A 63 3.65 7.36 -17.71
N SER A 64 3.80 6.60 -16.62
CA SER A 64 3.77 5.14 -16.63
C SER A 64 3.19 4.61 -15.33
N ARG A 65 2.37 3.59 -15.43
CA ARG A 65 1.88 2.85 -14.29
C ARG A 65 1.70 1.40 -14.66
N ARG A 66 2.47 0.54 -14.04
CA ARG A 66 2.53 -0.89 -14.37
C ARG A 66 2.97 -1.70 -13.16
N TYR A 67 2.68 -2.99 -13.18
CA TYR A 67 3.40 -3.92 -12.32
C TYR A 67 4.76 -4.25 -12.93
N ARG A 68 5.77 -4.45 -12.11
CA ARG A 68 7.10 -4.91 -12.54
C ARG A 68 7.02 -6.36 -12.98
N GLY A 69 7.13 -6.60 -14.29
CA GLY A 69 7.02 -7.94 -14.85
C GLY A 69 5.78 -8.71 -14.37
N ASP A 70 5.98 -9.99 -14.14
CA ASP A 70 4.93 -10.90 -13.65
C ASP A 70 4.89 -10.92 -12.10
N THR A 71 4.67 -9.74 -11.48
CA THR A 71 4.64 -9.56 -10.03
C THR A 71 3.41 -8.75 -9.56
N MET A 72 3.26 -8.58 -8.24
CA MET A 72 2.33 -7.64 -7.61
C MET A 72 3.06 -6.40 -7.06
N VAL A 73 4.26 -6.11 -7.54
CA VAL A 73 5.01 -4.88 -7.25
C VAL A 73 4.57 -3.81 -8.24
N LEU A 74 3.89 -2.80 -7.75
CA LEU A 74 3.39 -1.68 -8.56
C LEU A 74 4.47 -0.62 -8.71
N GLU A 75 4.64 -0.12 -9.93
CA GLU A 75 5.52 1.00 -10.25
C GLU A 75 4.69 2.11 -10.91
N THR A 76 4.76 3.32 -10.33
CA THR A 76 4.11 4.51 -10.89
C THR A 76 5.18 5.59 -11.10
N GLU A 77 5.24 6.14 -12.31
CA GLU A 77 6.21 7.17 -12.68
C GLU A 77 5.49 8.48 -13.02
N TRP A 78 6.03 9.57 -12.53
CA TRP A 78 5.54 10.92 -12.80
C TRP A 78 6.63 11.79 -13.43
N ALA A 79 6.24 12.52 -14.49
CA ALA A 79 7.00 13.63 -14.98
C ALA A 79 6.48 14.94 -14.38
N THR A 80 7.38 15.79 -13.94
CA THR A 80 7.16 17.12 -13.39
C THR A 80 8.04 18.12 -14.15
N ASP A 81 7.86 19.41 -13.90
CA ASP A 81 8.75 20.48 -14.38
C ASP A 81 10.15 20.43 -13.74
N GLN A 82 10.32 19.70 -12.62
CA GLN A 82 11.58 19.54 -11.88
C GLN A 82 12.34 18.28 -12.29
N GLY A 83 11.70 17.32 -12.96
CA GLY A 83 12.29 16.03 -13.31
C GLY A 83 11.30 14.87 -13.29
N THR A 84 11.82 13.66 -13.23
CA THR A 84 11.06 12.41 -13.23
C THR A 84 11.30 11.64 -11.95
N VAL A 85 10.24 11.14 -11.34
CA VAL A 85 10.25 10.35 -10.11
C VAL A 85 9.41 9.09 -10.26
N ARG A 86 9.82 8.02 -9.59
CA ARG A 86 9.13 6.74 -9.56
C ARG A 86 8.79 6.37 -8.13
N VAL A 87 7.57 5.89 -7.90
CA VAL A 87 7.17 5.26 -6.64
C VAL A 87 6.90 3.79 -6.88
N ILE A 88 7.46 2.95 -6.02
CA ILE A 88 7.33 1.51 -6.04
C ILE A 88 6.56 1.12 -4.80
N ASP A 89 5.38 0.51 -4.98
CA ASP A 89 4.46 0.12 -3.93
C ASP A 89 4.30 -1.39 -3.89
N PHE A 90 4.47 -2.01 -2.74
CA PHE A 90 4.27 -3.45 -2.58
C PHE A 90 3.99 -3.85 -1.13
N MET A 91 3.49 -5.06 -0.96
CA MET A 91 3.36 -5.74 0.32
C MET A 91 4.25 -6.99 0.25
N PRO A 92 5.31 -7.09 1.08
CA PRO A 92 6.16 -8.28 1.13
C PRO A 92 5.40 -9.48 1.70
N GLU A 93 5.85 -10.70 1.40
CA GLU A 93 5.35 -11.88 2.12
C GLU A 93 5.54 -11.67 3.62
N ARG A 94 4.47 -11.95 4.35
CA ARG A 94 4.47 -11.73 5.79
C ARG A 94 5.35 -12.73 6.52
N ASP A 95 6.28 -12.23 7.32
CA ASP A 95 6.99 -13.00 8.33
C ASP A 95 6.25 -12.87 9.67
N GLU A 96 6.52 -11.84 10.46
CA GLU A 96 5.89 -11.64 11.79
C GLU A 96 4.70 -10.67 11.74
N ALA A 97 4.79 -9.62 10.94
CA ALA A 97 3.83 -8.53 10.85
C ALA A 97 3.50 -8.18 9.39
N PRO A 98 2.31 -7.61 9.11
CA PRO A 98 2.00 -7.11 7.79
C PRO A 98 2.67 -5.76 7.54
N ASP A 99 3.26 -5.63 6.36
CA ASP A 99 3.92 -4.42 5.92
C ASP A 99 3.34 -3.90 4.60
N VAL A 100 3.29 -2.58 4.48
CA VAL A 100 3.20 -1.88 3.19
C VAL A 100 4.50 -1.10 3.00
N VAL A 101 5.20 -1.38 1.93
CA VAL A 101 6.46 -0.72 1.59
C VAL A 101 6.24 0.21 0.40
N ARG A 102 6.76 1.43 0.53
CA ARG A 102 6.81 2.43 -0.55
C ARG A 102 8.24 2.92 -0.71
N ILE A 103 8.77 2.84 -1.94
CA ILE A 103 10.11 3.34 -2.28
C ILE A 103 9.96 4.43 -3.31
N VAL A 104 10.51 5.61 -3.04
CA VAL A 104 10.56 6.73 -3.98
C VAL A 104 11.96 6.78 -4.59
N GLU A 105 12.04 6.71 -5.91
CA GLU A 105 13.31 6.78 -6.67
C GLU A 105 13.33 8.02 -7.54
N GLY A 106 14.38 8.84 -7.44
CA GLY A 106 14.68 9.90 -8.40
C GLY A 106 15.20 9.29 -9.70
N VAL A 107 14.52 9.54 -10.82
CA VAL A 107 14.91 9.03 -12.15
C VAL A 107 15.72 10.09 -12.90
N ASP A 108 15.28 11.33 -12.87
CA ASP A 108 15.92 12.47 -13.50
C ASP A 108 15.57 13.76 -12.75
N GLY A 109 16.52 14.73 -12.72
CA GLY A 109 16.35 16.01 -12.04
C GLY A 109 16.30 15.89 -10.51
N ALA A 110 15.58 16.83 -9.86
CA ALA A 110 15.38 16.86 -8.42
C ALA A 110 13.92 17.20 -8.13
N VAL A 111 13.13 16.22 -7.70
CA VAL A 111 11.67 16.36 -7.57
C VAL A 111 11.27 16.54 -6.11
N ASP A 112 10.49 17.59 -5.84
CA ASP A 112 9.88 17.81 -4.53
C ASP A 112 8.67 16.88 -4.34
N MET A 113 8.75 16.06 -3.31
CA MET A 113 7.76 15.05 -2.96
C MET A 113 7.04 15.39 -1.65
N ARG A 114 5.85 14.86 -1.52
CA ARG A 114 5.10 14.89 -0.26
C ARG A 114 4.57 13.50 0.10
N SER A 115 4.77 13.10 1.36
CA SER A 115 4.03 12.03 2.01
C SER A 115 2.95 12.68 2.89
N GLU A 116 1.68 12.30 2.71
CA GLU A 116 0.57 12.63 3.60
C GLU A 116 -0.06 11.33 4.11
N LEU A 117 0.13 11.05 5.39
CA LEU A 117 -0.40 9.87 6.07
C LEU A 117 -1.50 10.29 7.03
N ARG A 118 -2.74 9.93 6.74
CA ARG A 118 -3.90 10.10 7.61
C ARG A 118 -4.43 8.74 8.01
N LEU A 119 -3.97 8.23 9.14
CA LEU A 119 -4.48 6.98 9.71
C LEU A 119 -5.84 7.20 10.36
N ARG A 120 -6.77 6.29 10.07
CA ARG A 120 -8.07 6.19 10.71
C ARG A 120 -8.40 4.72 10.89
N PHE A 121 -8.72 4.32 12.11
CA PHE A 121 -9.12 2.94 12.35
C PHE A 121 -10.64 2.81 12.22
N SER A 122 -11.13 1.56 12.15
CA SER A 122 -12.55 1.21 12.05
C SER A 122 -13.26 2.01 10.95
N TYR A 123 -12.73 1.94 9.72
CA TYR A 123 -13.31 2.56 8.51
C TYR A 123 -13.43 4.10 8.56
N GLY A 124 -12.65 4.75 9.39
CA GLY A 124 -12.65 6.20 9.51
C GLY A 124 -13.14 6.73 10.85
N ASP A 125 -13.76 5.92 11.68
CA ASP A 125 -14.42 6.35 12.92
C ASP A 125 -13.43 6.69 14.04
N VAL A 126 -12.27 6.01 14.09
CA VAL A 126 -11.33 6.16 15.20
C VAL A 126 -10.08 6.91 14.76
N VAL A 127 -9.86 8.08 15.36
CA VAL A 127 -8.62 8.85 15.21
C VAL A 127 -7.58 8.31 16.20
N PRO A 128 -6.43 7.79 15.72
CA PRO A 128 -5.41 7.23 16.59
C PRO A 128 -4.68 8.32 17.40
N TRP A 129 -4.12 7.91 18.51
CA TRP A 129 -3.11 8.69 19.19
C TRP A 129 -1.76 8.48 18.51
N VAL A 130 -1.20 9.56 17.95
CA VAL A 130 0.04 9.53 17.16
C VAL A 130 1.18 10.15 17.97
N ARG A 131 2.33 9.46 18.00
CA ARG A 131 3.56 9.94 18.63
C ARG A 131 4.80 9.39 17.95
N HIS A 132 5.91 10.08 18.14
CA HIS A 132 7.23 9.58 17.73
C HIS A 132 7.84 8.76 18.86
N LEU A 133 8.26 7.53 18.55
CA LEU A 133 8.90 6.59 19.46
C LEU A 133 10.10 5.96 18.75
N ASP A 134 11.29 6.10 19.33
CA ASP A 134 12.51 5.45 18.84
C ASP A 134 12.74 5.61 17.34
N GLY A 135 12.51 6.81 16.81
CA GLY A 135 12.72 7.14 15.39
C GLY A 135 11.58 6.71 14.44
N MET A 136 10.51 6.08 14.95
CA MET A 136 9.33 5.73 14.17
C MET A 136 8.12 6.56 14.60
N LEU A 137 7.16 6.72 13.70
CA LEU A 137 5.84 7.25 14.04
C LEU A 137 4.94 6.07 14.43
N ALA A 138 4.36 6.14 15.63
CA ALA A 138 3.40 5.18 16.16
C ALA A 138 2.01 5.78 16.21
N ALA A 139 1.03 5.13 15.60
CA ALA A 139 -0.40 5.48 15.67
C ALA A 139 -1.15 4.35 16.37
N ILE A 140 -1.73 4.64 17.54
CA ILE A 140 -2.32 3.64 18.43
C ILE A 140 -3.82 3.92 18.59
N ALA A 141 -4.63 2.86 18.42
CA ALA A 141 -6.07 2.90 18.64
C ALA A 141 -6.55 1.58 19.27
N GLY A 142 -6.79 1.59 20.58
CA GLY A 142 -7.19 0.39 21.32
C GLY A 142 -6.14 -0.74 21.21
N PRO A 143 -6.52 -1.94 20.75
CA PRO A 143 -5.62 -3.07 20.63
C PRO A 143 -4.67 -2.98 19.43
N ASP A 144 -4.90 -2.05 18.52
CA ASP A 144 -4.19 -1.92 17.25
C ASP A 144 -3.16 -0.80 17.28
N ALA A 145 -2.03 -1.02 16.63
CA ALA A 145 -1.02 -0.01 16.37
C ALA A 145 -0.49 -0.13 14.95
N VAL A 146 -0.30 1.00 14.31
CA VAL A 146 0.38 1.10 13.01
C VAL A 146 1.63 1.95 13.19
N TRP A 147 2.75 1.45 12.69
CA TRP A 147 4.06 2.04 12.82
C TRP A 147 4.58 2.44 11.44
N LEU A 148 5.11 3.65 11.33
CA LEU A 148 5.81 4.10 10.13
C LEU A 148 7.28 4.28 10.44
N ALA A 149 8.13 3.46 9.79
CA ALA A 149 9.57 3.68 9.66
C ALA A 149 9.83 4.42 8.35
N SER A 150 10.65 5.46 8.39
CA SER A 150 10.96 6.29 7.22
C SER A 150 12.31 6.98 7.42
N ASP A 151 13.05 7.16 6.33
CA ASP A 151 14.29 7.95 6.29
C ASP A 151 14.03 9.46 6.14
N VAL A 152 12.76 9.88 6.03
CA VAL A 152 12.36 11.28 6.03
C VAL A 152 11.55 11.64 7.28
N PRO A 153 11.79 12.80 7.91
CA PRO A 153 11.09 13.18 9.12
C PRO A 153 9.63 13.56 8.82
N HIS A 154 8.71 13.05 9.64
CA HIS A 154 7.28 13.39 9.58
C HIS A 154 6.91 14.37 10.69
N HIS A 155 5.99 15.27 10.40
CA HIS A 155 5.42 16.22 11.37
C HIS A 155 3.89 16.15 11.33
N GLY A 156 3.26 16.28 12.51
CA GLY A 156 1.81 16.22 12.65
C GLY A 156 1.15 17.58 12.37
N ARG A 157 0.06 17.56 11.62
CA ARG A 157 -0.84 18.70 11.41
C ARG A 157 -2.24 18.20 11.06
N ASP A 158 -3.28 18.78 11.62
CA ASP A 158 -4.68 18.50 11.28
C ASP A 158 -5.03 16.99 11.29
N PHE A 159 -4.56 16.30 12.35
CA PHE A 159 -4.73 14.86 12.53
C PHE A 159 -4.20 14.00 11.36
N ALA A 160 -3.19 14.49 10.67
CA ALA A 160 -2.40 13.76 9.69
C ALA A 160 -0.90 13.97 9.92
N SER A 161 -0.07 13.12 9.36
CA SER A 161 1.38 13.22 9.41
C SER A 161 1.92 13.51 8.01
N PHE A 162 2.75 14.53 7.90
CA PHE A 162 3.31 15.02 6.64
C PHE A 162 4.83 14.91 6.65
N ALA A 163 5.39 14.59 5.49
CA ALA A 163 6.79 14.77 5.20
C ALA A 163 6.94 15.42 3.82
N ASP A 164 7.61 16.56 3.76
CA ASP A 164 8.06 17.18 2.52
C ASP A 164 9.56 16.88 2.35
N PHE A 165 9.95 16.40 1.19
CA PHE A 165 11.33 16.03 0.89
C PHE A 165 11.62 16.14 -0.60
N THR A 166 12.89 16.33 -0.94
CA THR A 166 13.36 16.29 -2.33
C THR A 166 14.07 14.97 -2.59
N VAL A 167 13.91 14.42 -3.78
CA VAL A 167 14.66 13.26 -4.25
C VAL A 167 15.38 13.61 -5.54
N GLU A 168 16.70 13.46 -5.53
CA GLU A 168 17.56 13.70 -6.70
C GLU A 168 17.72 12.43 -7.55
N ALA A 169 18.11 12.59 -8.81
CA ALA A 169 18.37 11.46 -9.70
C ALA A 169 19.36 10.45 -9.06
N GLY A 170 18.95 9.18 -8.99
CA GLY A 170 19.71 8.10 -8.35
C GLY A 170 19.51 7.98 -6.83
N GLU A 171 18.85 8.93 -6.18
CA GLU A 171 18.50 8.81 -4.77
C GLU A 171 17.25 7.98 -4.54
N ARG A 172 17.12 7.45 -3.32
CA ARG A 172 15.95 6.73 -2.84
C ARG A 172 15.52 7.26 -1.48
N ARG A 173 14.19 7.25 -1.25
CA ARG A 173 13.58 7.44 0.07
C ARG A 173 12.62 6.29 0.33
N THR A 174 12.62 5.80 1.55
CA THR A 174 11.91 4.57 1.90
C THR A 174 10.92 4.78 3.03
N PHE A 175 9.82 4.05 2.94
CA PHE A 175 8.73 4.07 3.92
C PHE A 175 8.25 2.65 4.14
N VAL A 176 8.19 2.22 5.39
CA VAL A 176 7.63 0.93 5.80
C VAL A 176 6.52 1.17 6.82
N LEU A 177 5.31 0.84 6.45
CA LEU A 177 4.12 0.91 7.31
C LEU A 177 3.81 -0.49 7.83
N THR A 178 3.95 -0.71 9.13
CA THR A 178 3.79 -2.03 9.79
C THR A 178 2.63 -1.97 10.78
N TRP A 179 1.72 -2.93 10.74
CA TRP A 179 0.75 -3.14 11.82
C TRP A 179 1.29 -4.10 12.87
N ASN A 180 1.00 -3.80 14.14
CA ASN A 180 1.33 -4.69 15.24
C ASN A 180 0.31 -4.49 16.38
N PRO A 181 -0.06 -5.52 17.16
CA PRO A 181 -0.88 -5.34 18.36
C PRO A 181 -0.24 -4.31 19.30
N SER A 182 -1.03 -3.36 19.80
CA SER A 182 -0.53 -2.24 20.62
C SER A 182 0.14 -2.66 21.93
N PHE A 183 -0.17 -3.85 22.42
CA PHE A 183 0.41 -4.45 23.64
C PHE A 183 1.71 -5.20 23.39
N ARG A 184 2.14 -5.36 22.14
CA ARG A 184 3.45 -5.96 21.80
C ARG A 184 4.53 -4.89 21.73
N HIS A 185 5.77 -5.33 21.78
CA HIS A 185 6.92 -4.47 21.54
C HIS A 185 6.86 -3.90 20.12
N ARG A 186 7.54 -2.77 19.92
CA ARG A 186 7.72 -2.13 18.61
C ARG A 186 8.18 -3.17 17.58
N PRO A 187 7.56 -3.22 16.39
CA PRO A 187 8.02 -4.12 15.33
C PRO A 187 9.41 -3.69 14.82
N GLN A 188 10.17 -4.65 14.33
CA GLN A 188 11.37 -4.35 13.55
C GLN A 188 10.94 -4.13 12.10
N PRO A 189 11.18 -2.96 11.50
CA PRO A 189 10.84 -2.75 10.12
C PRO A 189 11.68 -3.66 9.21
N VAL A 190 11.08 -4.17 8.14
CA VAL A 190 11.80 -4.89 7.10
C VAL A 190 12.79 -3.97 6.39
N ASP A 191 13.89 -4.52 5.87
CA ASP A 191 14.75 -3.79 4.94
C ASP A 191 14.00 -3.62 3.60
N PRO A 192 13.70 -2.38 3.16
CA PRO A 192 12.83 -2.15 2.00
C PRO A 192 13.38 -2.70 0.69
N LEU A 193 14.71 -2.64 0.49
CA LEU A 193 15.33 -3.08 -0.77
C LEU A 193 15.40 -4.60 -0.84
N ARG A 194 15.77 -5.22 0.26
CA ARG A 194 15.75 -6.68 0.38
C ARG A 194 14.33 -7.23 0.24
N ALA A 195 13.36 -6.60 0.89
CA ALA A 195 11.95 -6.98 0.79
C ALA A 195 11.42 -6.85 -0.64
N LEU A 196 11.87 -5.83 -1.40
CA LEU A 196 11.54 -5.68 -2.82
C LEU A 196 12.03 -6.87 -3.62
N ASP A 197 13.33 -7.20 -3.51
CA ASP A 197 13.94 -8.33 -4.25
C ASP A 197 13.28 -9.68 -3.91
N GLU A 198 12.95 -9.90 -2.63
CA GLU A 198 12.27 -11.11 -2.17
C GLU A 198 10.83 -11.19 -2.70
N THR A 199 10.11 -10.06 -2.69
CA THR A 199 8.73 -9.97 -3.22
C THR A 199 8.70 -10.21 -4.74
N GLU A 200 9.60 -9.59 -5.49
CA GLU A 200 9.69 -9.80 -6.94
C GLU A 200 10.00 -11.27 -7.26
N ARG A 201 10.94 -11.88 -6.53
CA ARG A 201 11.30 -13.29 -6.70
C ARG A 201 10.13 -14.22 -6.38
N PHE A 202 9.41 -13.97 -5.30
CA PHE A 202 8.25 -14.77 -4.92
C PHE A 202 7.19 -14.77 -6.05
N TRP A 203 6.75 -13.59 -6.49
CA TRP A 203 5.69 -13.49 -7.48
C TRP A 203 6.12 -14.02 -8.86
N SER A 204 7.34 -13.70 -9.30
CA SER A 204 7.86 -14.17 -10.59
C SER A 204 8.06 -15.68 -10.61
N THR A 205 8.56 -16.28 -9.52
CA THR A 205 8.69 -17.73 -9.38
C THR A 205 7.32 -18.42 -9.43
N TRP A 206 6.32 -17.84 -8.76
CA TRP A 206 4.97 -18.37 -8.80
C TRP A 206 4.36 -18.25 -10.21
N ALA A 207 4.50 -17.09 -10.85
CA ALA A 207 3.98 -16.85 -12.20
C ALA A 207 4.60 -17.77 -13.26
N ALA A 208 5.87 -18.19 -13.06
CA ALA A 208 6.56 -19.11 -13.95
C ALA A 208 5.93 -20.52 -14.04
N HIS A 209 5.01 -20.86 -13.12
CA HIS A 209 4.24 -22.11 -13.24
C HIS A 209 3.15 -22.05 -14.32
N CYS A 210 2.83 -20.86 -14.85
CA CYS A 210 1.87 -20.73 -15.94
C CYS A 210 2.46 -21.28 -17.23
N SER A 211 1.90 -22.35 -17.74
CA SER A 211 2.33 -23.01 -18.99
C SER A 211 1.68 -22.43 -20.24
N TYR A 212 0.77 -21.46 -20.11
CA TYR A 212 0.13 -20.82 -21.26
C TYR A 212 1.09 -19.83 -21.93
N ASP A 213 1.35 -20.00 -23.21
CA ASP A 213 2.25 -19.18 -24.06
C ASP A 213 1.54 -18.53 -25.26
N GLY A 214 0.21 -18.53 -25.27
CA GLY A 214 -0.59 -17.97 -26.35
C GLY A 214 -0.59 -16.43 -26.39
N PRO A 215 -1.30 -15.83 -27.37
CA PRO A 215 -1.28 -14.38 -27.64
C PRO A 215 -1.82 -13.50 -26.50
N TYR A 216 -2.49 -14.10 -25.52
CA TYR A 216 -3.05 -13.39 -24.34
C TYR A 216 -2.28 -13.68 -23.06
N ARG A 217 -1.02 -14.18 -23.15
CA ARG A 217 -0.23 -14.59 -21.98
C ARG A 217 -0.19 -13.53 -20.88
N ASP A 218 0.05 -12.28 -21.22
CA ASP A 218 0.16 -11.20 -20.23
C ASP A 218 -1.16 -10.98 -19.46
N ALA A 219 -2.29 -11.03 -20.15
CA ALA A 219 -3.60 -10.91 -19.53
C ALA A 219 -3.92 -12.13 -18.65
N VAL A 220 -3.58 -13.35 -19.11
CA VAL A 220 -3.77 -14.58 -18.33
C VAL A 220 -2.92 -14.56 -17.07
N VAL A 221 -1.64 -14.26 -17.17
CA VAL A 221 -0.73 -14.20 -16.02
C VAL A 221 -1.18 -13.11 -15.04
N ARG A 222 -1.59 -11.93 -15.53
CA ARG A 222 -2.13 -10.87 -14.67
C ARG A 222 -3.39 -11.31 -13.92
N SER A 223 -4.31 -12.02 -14.59
CA SER A 223 -5.50 -12.58 -13.94
C SER A 223 -5.13 -13.60 -12.87
N LEU A 224 -4.20 -14.50 -13.16
CA LEU A 224 -3.71 -15.50 -12.20
C LEU A 224 -3.07 -14.85 -10.98
N LEU A 225 -2.22 -13.84 -11.18
CA LEU A 225 -1.59 -13.08 -10.10
C LEU A 225 -2.62 -12.37 -9.22
N THR A 226 -3.66 -11.78 -9.83
CA THR A 226 -4.77 -11.15 -9.10
C THR A 226 -5.54 -12.17 -8.25
N LEU A 227 -5.89 -13.31 -8.81
CA LEU A 227 -6.54 -14.40 -8.07
C LEU A 227 -5.66 -14.91 -6.93
N LYS A 228 -4.34 -15.07 -7.19
CA LYS A 228 -3.39 -15.47 -6.14
C LYS A 228 -3.27 -14.43 -5.04
N ALA A 229 -3.27 -13.14 -5.40
CA ALA A 229 -3.24 -12.03 -4.43
C ALA A 229 -4.49 -11.99 -3.54
N LEU A 230 -5.64 -12.42 -4.05
CA LEU A 230 -6.91 -12.52 -3.33
C LEU A 230 -7.12 -13.91 -2.67
N THR A 231 -6.18 -14.84 -2.83
CA THR A 231 -6.23 -16.14 -2.15
C THR A 231 -5.65 -16.02 -0.75
N TYR A 232 -6.48 -16.17 0.27
CA TYR A 232 -6.06 -16.12 1.67
C TYR A 232 -5.10 -17.27 1.98
N ALA A 233 -3.84 -16.96 2.25
CA ALA A 233 -2.76 -17.94 2.32
C ALA A 233 -2.98 -19.07 3.33
N PRO A 234 -3.54 -18.82 4.55
CA PRO A 234 -3.72 -19.88 5.55
C PRO A 234 -4.73 -20.96 5.19
N THR A 235 -5.75 -20.63 4.38
CA THR A 235 -6.86 -21.57 4.09
C THR A 235 -6.97 -21.95 2.61
N GLY A 236 -6.38 -21.13 1.72
CA GLY A 236 -6.57 -21.26 0.28
C GLY A 236 -7.93 -20.76 -0.23
N GLY A 237 -8.76 -20.19 0.63
CA GLY A 237 -10.01 -19.53 0.22
C GLY A 237 -9.71 -18.28 -0.58
N ILE A 238 -10.52 -17.99 -1.61
CA ILE A 238 -10.39 -16.78 -2.42
C ILE A 238 -11.44 -15.78 -1.95
N VAL A 239 -11.01 -14.57 -1.55
CA VAL A 239 -11.95 -13.48 -1.23
C VAL A 239 -12.45 -12.83 -2.53
N ALA A 240 -13.69 -12.35 -2.52
CA ALA A 240 -14.30 -11.76 -3.71
C ALA A 240 -13.61 -10.46 -4.16
N ALA A 241 -13.14 -9.67 -3.19
CA ALA A 241 -12.46 -8.40 -3.45
C ALA A 241 -11.53 -8.02 -2.28
N ALA A 242 -10.63 -7.07 -2.50
CA ALA A 242 -9.83 -6.46 -1.43
C ALA A 242 -10.70 -5.76 -0.37
N THR A 243 -11.95 -5.48 -0.70
CA THR A 243 -12.95 -4.82 0.17
C THR A 243 -13.87 -5.82 0.88
N THR A 244 -13.49 -7.08 0.99
CA THR A 244 -14.30 -8.16 1.54
C THR A 244 -14.74 -7.95 3.01
N SER A 245 -14.06 -7.07 3.76
CA SER A 245 -14.51 -6.69 5.11
C SER A 245 -15.80 -5.83 5.12
N LEU A 246 -16.21 -5.30 3.96
CA LEU A 246 -17.47 -4.59 3.81
C LEU A 246 -18.62 -5.59 3.52
N PRO A 247 -19.82 -5.36 4.07
CA PRO A 247 -20.95 -6.19 3.72
C PRO A 247 -21.34 -6.00 2.24
N GLU A 248 -21.58 -7.07 1.50
CA GLU A 248 -22.11 -7.00 0.13
C GLU A 248 -23.48 -6.31 0.10
N GLN A 249 -24.29 -6.57 1.13
CA GLN A 249 -25.61 -5.97 1.29
C GLN A 249 -25.84 -5.52 2.73
N LEU A 250 -25.88 -4.19 2.96
CA LEU A 250 -26.17 -3.62 4.28
C LEU A 250 -27.50 -4.11 4.82
N GLY A 251 -27.49 -4.75 6.00
CA GLY A 251 -28.69 -5.28 6.65
C GLY A 251 -29.37 -6.44 5.93
N GLY A 252 -28.77 -6.97 4.87
CA GLY A 252 -29.30 -8.07 4.08
C GLY A 252 -28.67 -9.43 4.39
N PRO A 253 -29.16 -10.52 3.76
CA PRO A 253 -28.65 -11.87 3.98
C PRO A 253 -27.42 -12.22 3.10
N ARG A 254 -26.98 -11.34 2.21
CA ARG A 254 -25.89 -11.59 1.24
C ARG A 254 -24.55 -11.06 1.73
N ASN A 255 -24.01 -11.68 2.79
CA ASN A 255 -22.75 -11.25 3.43
C ASN A 255 -21.90 -12.49 3.81
N TRP A 256 -21.66 -13.37 2.85
CA TRP A 256 -20.92 -14.63 3.06
C TRP A 256 -19.62 -14.76 2.25
N ASP A 257 -19.18 -13.71 1.58
CA ASP A 257 -17.98 -13.72 0.73
C ASP A 257 -16.70 -13.44 1.53
#